data_5b115a2e6523ef65ad046c71de823349
#
_entry.id   5b115a2e6523ef65ad046c71de823349
#
_cell.length_a   1.000
_cell.length_b   1.000
_cell.length_c   1.000
_cell.angle_alpha   90.00
_cell.angle_beta   90.00
_cell.angle_gamma   90.00
#
_symmetry.space_group_name_H-M   'P 1'
#
loop_
_entity.id
_entity.type
_entity.pdbx_description
1 polymer ?
#
loop_
_entity_poly.entity_id
_entity_poly.type
_entity_poly.pdbx_seq_one_letter_code
_entity_poly.pdbx_strand_id
1 'polypeptide(L)'
;ILYRLVGSEMCIRDRIIRTGKNINLTILASGSEVNLAIETSHKLAKQKIYSKVISMPCQEIFDKQNKSYKDKILKESKNTFSIEAGSKMSWEKYIEKGLSFSIEDFGKSAPYKKVYDHFGLSSEKISKKIKFYLKKWQ
;
A
#
# COMPACT_ATOMS: atom_id res chain seq x y z
N ILE A 1 9.84 4.72 -11.08
CA ILE A 1 9.39 5.76 -10.14
C ILE A 1 8.78 6.91 -10.93
N LEU A 2 7.53 7.19 -10.64
CA LEU A 2 6.82 8.21 -11.35
C LEU A 2 6.41 9.33 -10.41
N TYR A 3 7.04 10.49 -10.57
CA TYR A 3 6.56 11.72 -9.98
C TYR A 3 5.65 12.40 -10.96
N ARG A 4 4.51 12.83 -10.50
CA ARG A 4 3.57 13.49 -11.34
C ARG A 4 3.13 14.81 -10.73
N LEU A 5 3.43 15.90 -11.42
CA LEU A 5 2.89 17.20 -11.13
C LEU A 5 1.57 17.33 -11.86
N VAL A 6 0.45 17.20 -11.17
CA VAL A 6 -0.86 17.26 -11.80
C VAL A 6 -1.68 18.34 -11.11
N GLY A 7 -1.73 19.49 -11.71
CA GLY A 7 -2.59 20.59 -11.32
C GLY A 7 -2.34 21.21 -9.94
N SER A 8 -1.49 20.60 -9.14
CA SER A 8 -1.22 21.06 -7.78
C SER A 8 0.13 20.54 -7.33
N GLU A 9 0.90 21.36 -6.65
CA GLU A 9 2.18 20.98 -6.05
C GLU A 9 2.03 19.89 -5.01
N MET A 10 0.85 19.72 -4.47
CA MET A 10 0.54 18.66 -3.51
C MET A 10 0.70 17.27 -4.12
N CYS A 11 0.47 17.15 -5.41
CA CYS A 11 0.57 15.88 -6.12
C CYS A 11 2.00 15.37 -6.24
N ILE A 12 3.00 16.22 -6.13
CA ILE A 12 4.41 15.82 -6.18
C ILE A 12 4.81 14.99 -4.96
N ARG A 13 4.02 15.02 -3.90
CA ARG A 13 4.31 14.26 -2.69
C ARG A 13 3.86 12.80 -2.79
N ASP A 14 2.99 12.51 -3.74
CA ASP A 14 2.55 11.15 -3.98
C ASP A 14 3.44 10.52 -5.05
N ARG A 15 3.95 9.34 -4.76
CA ARG A 15 4.80 8.59 -5.67
C ARG A 15 4.15 7.26 -6.00
N ILE A 16 4.10 6.95 -7.29
CA ILE A 16 3.45 5.74 -7.78
C ILE A 16 4.48 4.87 -8.48
N ILE A 17 4.54 3.61 -8.08
CA ILE A 17 5.40 2.60 -8.69
C ILE A 17 4.51 1.46 -9.17
N ARG A 18 4.67 1.08 -10.43
CA ARG A 18 3.85 0.04 -11.05
C ARG A 18 4.73 -1.14 -11.48
N THR A 19 4.20 -2.34 -11.36
CA THR A 19 4.88 -3.55 -11.82
C THR A 19 4.31 -4.07 -13.14
N GLY A 20 3.24 -3.47 -13.65
CA GLY A 20 2.64 -3.85 -14.93
C GLY A 20 1.66 -2.82 -15.45
N LYS A 21 1.21 -3.00 -16.69
CA LYS A 21 0.20 -2.13 -17.31
C LYS A 21 -1.17 -2.34 -16.69
N ASN A 22 -1.59 -3.60 -16.62
CA ASN A 22 -2.88 -3.98 -16.03
C ASN A 22 -2.63 -4.44 -14.61
N ILE A 23 -3.15 -3.72 -13.63
CA ILE A 23 -2.89 -4.01 -12.24
C ILE A 23 -4.05 -4.78 -11.60
N ASN A 24 -3.69 -5.71 -10.72
CA ASN A 24 -4.64 -6.53 -9.97
C ASN A 24 -4.99 -5.89 -8.63
N LEU A 25 -4.08 -5.08 -8.09
CA LEU A 25 -4.27 -4.48 -6.78
C LEU A 25 -3.45 -3.21 -6.60
N THR A 26 -3.81 -2.46 -5.57
CA THR A 26 -3.10 -1.25 -5.16
C THR A 26 -2.59 -1.43 -3.74
N ILE A 27 -1.36 -1.04 -3.46
CA ILE A 27 -0.77 -1.07 -2.13
C ILE A 27 -0.47 0.37 -1.70
N LEU A 28 -1.04 0.78 -0.58
CA LEU A 28 -0.83 2.08 0.01
C LEU A 28 0.19 1.97 1.14
N ALA A 29 1.14 2.88 1.17
CA ALA A 29 2.13 2.91 2.23
C ALA A 29 2.71 4.31 2.42
N SER A 30 3.35 4.54 3.55
CA SER A 30 4.04 5.79 3.82
C SER A 30 5.35 5.56 4.57
N GLY A 31 6.28 6.49 4.44
CA GLY A 31 7.54 6.45 5.17
C GLY A 31 8.36 5.20 4.87
N SER A 32 8.84 4.57 5.93
CA SER A 32 9.70 3.38 5.82
C SER A 32 8.98 2.16 5.26
N GLU A 33 7.66 2.10 5.36
CA GLU A 33 6.85 0.98 4.87
C GLU A 33 6.75 0.96 3.34
N VAL A 34 7.11 2.05 2.66
CA VAL A 34 7.12 2.10 1.19
C VAL A 34 8.08 1.06 0.60
N ASN A 35 9.26 0.89 1.20
CA ASN A 35 10.22 -0.12 0.75
C ASN A 35 9.65 -1.52 0.90
N LEU A 36 8.97 -1.80 2.00
CA LEU A 36 8.30 -3.06 2.24
C LEU A 36 7.19 -3.30 1.19
N ALA A 37 6.44 -2.28 0.87
CA ALA A 37 5.41 -2.35 -0.17
C ALA A 37 6.01 -2.65 -1.54
N ILE A 38 7.13 -2.04 -1.88
CA ILE A 38 7.84 -2.28 -3.15
C ILE A 38 8.35 -3.71 -3.21
N GLU A 39 8.96 -4.23 -2.14
CA GLU A 39 9.40 -5.61 -2.08
C GLU A 39 8.24 -6.58 -2.25
N THR A 40 7.13 -6.32 -1.58
CA THR A 40 5.91 -7.13 -1.70
C THR A 40 5.39 -7.11 -3.14
N SER A 41 5.36 -5.94 -3.75
CA SER A 41 4.96 -5.75 -5.14
C SER A 41 5.81 -6.59 -6.10
N HIS A 42 7.14 -6.59 -5.91
CA HIS A 42 8.05 -7.37 -6.75
C HIS A 42 7.85 -8.88 -6.57
N LYS A 43 7.62 -9.33 -5.34
CA LYS A 43 7.33 -10.76 -5.08
C LYS A 43 6.03 -11.20 -5.72
N LEU A 44 5.01 -10.37 -5.68
CA LEU A 44 3.75 -10.65 -6.35
C LEU A 44 3.89 -10.67 -7.87
N ALA A 45 4.69 -9.76 -8.43
CA ALA A 45 4.94 -9.70 -9.87
C ALA A 45 5.59 -10.97 -10.40
N LYS A 46 6.45 -11.63 -9.62
CA LYS A 46 7.03 -12.94 -9.97
C LYS A 46 5.97 -14.01 -10.13
N GLN A 47 4.81 -13.84 -9.54
CA GLN A 47 3.67 -14.75 -9.64
C GLN A 47 2.60 -14.21 -10.58
N LYS A 48 2.94 -13.24 -11.43
CA LYS A 48 2.06 -12.59 -12.40
C LYS A 48 0.89 -11.84 -11.76
N ILE A 49 1.05 -11.42 -10.52
CA ILE A 49 0.12 -10.54 -9.82
C ILE A 49 0.73 -9.13 -9.82
N TYR A 50 0.17 -8.26 -10.62
CA TYR A 50 0.75 -6.92 -10.82
C TYR A 50 0.06 -5.91 -9.93
N SER A 51 0.84 -4.98 -9.40
CA SER A 51 0.36 -4.03 -8.42
C SER A 51 0.86 -2.62 -8.70
N LYS A 52 0.15 -1.69 -8.12
CA LYS A 52 0.51 -0.29 -8.06
C LYS A 52 0.78 0.06 -6.59
N VAL A 53 1.99 0.50 -6.29
CA VAL A 53 2.35 0.98 -4.96
C VAL A 53 2.25 2.49 -4.95
N ILE A 54 1.52 3.02 -4.00
CA ILE A 54 1.35 4.46 -3.82
C ILE A 54 1.98 4.87 -2.50
N SER A 55 2.99 5.72 -2.59
CA SER A 55 3.57 6.36 -1.41
C SER A 55 2.74 7.59 -1.09
N MET A 56 2.13 7.60 0.07
CA MET A 56 1.23 8.66 0.50
C MET A 56 1.77 9.29 1.80
N PRO A 57 2.74 10.21 1.69
CA PRO A 57 3.39 10.77 2.88
C PRO A 57 2.47 11.67 3.71
N CYS A 58 1.42 12.21 3.12
CA CYS A 58 0.48 13.06 3.84
C CYS A 58 -0.95 12.78 3.38
N GLN A 59 -1.69 12.05 4.20
CA GLN A 59 -3.08 11.71 3.92
C GLN A 59 -3.99 12.93 3.88
N GLU A 60 -3.72 13.91 4.73
CA GLU A 60 -4.53 15.13 4.78
C GLU A 60 -4.48 15.89 3.47
N ILE A 61 -3.32 15.99 2.87
CA ILE A 61 -3.15 16.65 1.57
C ILE A 61 -3.86 15.86 0.49
N PHE A 62 -3.75 14.54 0.52
CA PHE A 62 -4.45 13.67 -0.43
C PHE A 62 -5.97 13.82 -0.32
N ASP A 63 -6.48 13.84 0.90
CA ASP A 63 -7.92 13.97 1.15
C ASP A 63 -8.50 15.31 0.65
N LYS A 64 -7.68 16.34 0.59
CA LYS A 64 -8.08 17.64 0.07
C LYS A 64 -8.09 17.74 -1.45
N GLN A 65 -7.58 16.74 -2.15
CA GLN A 65 -7.63 16.71 -3.61
C GLN A 65 -9.07 16.48 -4.09
N ASN A 66 -9.34 16.85 -5.34
CA ASN A 66 -10.67 16.65 -5.89
C ASN A 66 -10.97 15.15 -6.04
N LYS A 67 -12.25 14.82 -6.11
CA LYS A 67 -12.71 13.45 -6.20
C LYS A 67 -12.18 12.74 -7.44
N SER A 68 -12.11 13.44 -8.56
CA SER A 68 -11.61 12.90 -9.81
C SER A 68 -10.17 12.41 -9.68
N TYR A 69 -9.31 13.19 -9.05
CA TYR A 69 -7.92 12.81 -8.80
C TYR A 69 -7.83 11.62 -7.86
N LYS A 70 -8.57 11.65 -6.75
CA LYS A 70 -8.56 10.57 -5.77
C LYS A 70 -9.04 9.26 -6.37
N ASP A 71 -10.09 9.29 -7.15
CA ASP A 71 -10.62 8.10 -7.80
C ASP A 71 -9.65 7.54 -8.84
N LYS A 72 -8.99 8.41 -9.60
CA LYS A 72 -7.98 7.99 -10.56
C LYS A 72 -6.81 7.25 -9.89
N ILE A 73 -6.42 7.70 -8.71
CA ILE A 73 -5.32 7.10 -7.95
C ILE A 73 -5.75 5.78 -7.30
N LEU A 74 -6.92 5.75 -6.68
CA LEU A 74 -7.34 4.63 -5.83
C LEU A 74 -8.17 3.57 -6.54
N LYS A 75 -8.93 3.93 -7.56
CA LYS A 75 -9.94 3.03 -8.16
C LYS A 75 -9.52 2.36 -9.46
N GLU A 76 -8.26 2.34 -9.77
CA GLU A 76 -7.77 1.58 -10.92
C GLU A 76 -7.96 0.08 -10.70
N SER A 77 -7.89 -0.37 -9.46
CA SER A 77 -8.18 -1.73 -9.06
C SER A 77 -9.18 -1.74 -7.92
N LYS A 78 -10.02 -2.79 -7.87
CA LYS A 78 -10.97 -2.98 -6.77
C LYS A 78 -10.30 -3.40 -5.47
N ASN A 79 -9.13 -4.02 -5.56
CA ASN A 79 -8.43 -4.54 -4.40
C ASN A 79 -7.37 -3.54 -3.93
N THR A 80 -7.49 -3.11 -2.69
CA THR A 80 -6.56 -2.13 -2.09
C THR A 80 -6.06 -2.66 -0.76
N PHE A 81 -4.76 -2.60 -0.57
CA PHE A 81 -4.10 -3.03 0.66
C PHE A 81 -3.29 -1.88 1.21
N SER A 82 -3.11 -1.84 2.52
CA SER A 82 -2.23 -0.85 3.14
C SER A 82 -1.21 -1.52 4.02
N ILE A 83 -0.03 -0.91 4.10
CA ILE A 83 1.06 -1.36 4.98
C ILE A 83 1.47 -0.16 5.82
N GLU A 84 1.29 -0.27 7.14
CA GLU A 84 1.60 0.79 8.08
C GLU A 84 2.09 0.21 9.39
N ALA A 85 3.21 0.73 9.89
CA ALA A 85 3.72 0.33 11.20
C ALA A 85 2.90 0.87 12.36
N GLY A 86 2.10 1.89 12.11
CA GLY A 86 1.17 2.42 13.10
C GLY A 86 -0.21 1.80 13.01
N SER A 87 -1.21 2.52 13.47
CA SER A 87 -2.60 2.06 13.46
C SER A 87 -3.16 2.00 12.04
N LYS A 88 -3.94 0.96 11.75
CA LYS A 88 -4.64 0.80 10.47
C LYS A 88 -5.80 1.80 10.28
N MET A 89 -6.25 2.44 11.36
CA MET A 89 -7.46 3.28 11.33
C MET A 89 -7.42 4.37 10.26
N SER A 90 -6.26 5.00 10.10
CA SER A 90 -6.13 6.09 9.13
C SER A 90 -6.20 5.62 7.68
N TRP A 91 -5.99 4.32 7.42
CA TRP A 91 -5.95 3.75 6.07
C TRP A 91 -7.24 3.07 5.66
N GLU A 92 -8.08 2.67 6.61
CA GLU A 92 -9.31 1.92 6.32
C GLU A 92 -10.27 2.67 5.40
N LYS A 93 -10.27 4.00 5.46
CA LYS A 93 -11.14 4.83 4.61
C LYS A 93 -10.83 4.71 3.11
N TYR A 94 -9.65 4.21 2.74
CA TYR A 94 -9.27 4.03 1.34
C TYR A 94 -9.50 2.62 0.83
N ILE A 95 -9.87 1.70 1.71
CA ILE A 95 -9.94 0.27 1.38
C ILE A 95 -11.41 -0.15 1.26
N GLU A 96 -11.83 -0.46 0.04
CA GLU A 96 -13.16 -1.06 -0.20
C GLU A 96 -13.07 -2.59 -0.10
N LYS A 97 -12.13 -3.17 -0.83
CA LYS A 97 -11.83 -4.60 -0.78
C LYS A 97 -10.35 -4.78 -0.57
N GLY A 98 -9.96 -5.45 0.49
CA GLY A 98 -8.57 -5.66 0.80
C GLY A 98 -8.33 -5.78 2.29
N LEU A 99 -7.08 -5.63 2.67
CA LEU A 99 -6.64 -5.75 4.05
C LEU A 99 -5.67 -4.62 4.39
N SER A 100 -5.66 -4.25 5.67
CA SER A 100 -4.63 -3.38 6.23
C SER A 100 -3.66 -4.22 7.03
N PHE A 101 -2.37 -4.09 6.73
CA PHE A 101 -1.29 -4.71 7.48
C PHE A 101 -0.68 -3.65 8.39
N SER A 102 -0.80 -3.84 9.70
CA SER A 102 -0.38 -2.84 10.68
C SER A 102 0.15 -3.46 11.96
N ILE A 103 0.87 -2.65 12.72
CA ILE A 103 1.26 -2.98 14.09
C ILE A 103 0.40 -2.13 15.01
N GLU A 104 -0.47 -2.76 15.76
CA GLU A 104 -1.36 -2.07 16.69
C GLU A 104 -0.89 -2.10 18.15
N ASP A 105 0.15 -2.90 18.43
CA ASP A 105 0.71 -3.02 19.77
C ASP A 105 2.18 -2.59 19.75
N PHE A 106 2.50 -1.59 20.55
CA PHE A 106 3.83 -1.01 20.62
C PHE A 106 4.68 -1.56 21.78
N GLY A 107 4.25 -2.64 22.44
CA GLY A 107 4.84 -3.12 23.67
C GLY A 107 6.12 -3.93 23.56
N LYS A 108 6.68 -4.13 22.35
CA LYS A 108 7.88 -4.97 22.19
C LYS A 108 9.12 -4.17 21.85
N SER A 109 10.15 -4.29 22.68
CA SER A 109 11.48 -3.80 22.36
C SER A 109 12.31 -4.93 21.76
N ALA A 110 12.54 -4.85 20.44
CA ALA A 110 13.38 -5.78 19.68
C ALA A 110 13.86 -5.05 18.43
N PRO A 111 14.88 -5.57 17.70
CA PRO A 111 15.24 -5.01 16.40
C PRO A 111 14.01 -4.91 15.49
N TYR A 112 13.86 -3.80 14.82
CA TYR A 112 12.61 -3.50 14.10
C TYR A 112 12.20 -4.58 13.10
N LYS A 113 13.14 -5.23 12.43
CA LYS A 113 12.83 -6.32 11.49
C LYS A 113 12.17 -7.51 12.17
N LYS A 114 12.61 -7.85 13.38
CA LYS A 114 11.99 -8.94 14.17
C LYS A 114 10.60 -8.55 14.64
N VAL A 115 10.43 -7.30 15.05
CA VAL A 115 9.12 -6.78 15.44
C VAL A 115 8.16 -6.82 14.26
N TYR A 116 8.59 -6.33 13.10
CA TYR A 116 7.78 -6.34 11.88
C TYR A 116 7.40 -7.75 11.50
N ASP A 117 8.34 -8.68 11.51
CA ASP A 117 8.06 -10.07 11.16
C ASP A 117 7.10 -10.72 12.15
N HIS A 118 7.27 -10.45 13.45
CA HIS A 118 6.37 -10.95 14.50
C HIS A 118 4.92 -10.53 14.25
N PHE A 119 4.69 -9.29 13.82
CA PHE A 119 3.34 -8.78 13.52
C PHE A 119 2.91 -9.06 12.06
N GLY A 120 3.67 -9.84 11.33
CA GLY A 120 3.32 -10.20 9.95
C GLY A 120 3.65 -9.13 8.91
N LEU A 121 4.51 -8.18 9.26
CA LEU A 121 4.95 -7.12 8.35
C LEU A 121 6.28 -7.47 7.66
N SER A 122 6.31 -8.59 6.96
CA SER A 122 7.40 -8.91 6.06
C SER A 122 6.84 -9.05 4.65
N SER A 123 7.66 -8.75 3.65
CA SER A 123 7.22 -8.84 2.24
C SER A 123 6.75 -10.25 1.89
N GLU A 124 7.38 -11.26 2.46
CA GLU A 124 6.99 -12.66 2.24
C GLU A 124 5.62 -12.97 2.82
N LYS A 125 5.40 -12.62 4.09
CA LYS A 125 4.11 -12.88 4.75
C LYS A 125 2.98 -12.07 4.15
N ILE A 126 3.23 -10.80 3.85
CA ILE A 126 2.24 -9.93 3.24
C ILE A 126 1.85 -10.44 1.85
N SER A 127 2.82 -10.81 1.03
CA SER A 127 2.53 -11.33 -0.32
C SER A 127 1.71 -12.61 -0.28
N LYS A 128 1.99 -13.50 0.68
CA LYS A 128 1.21 -14.72 0.87
C LYS A 128 -0.23 -14.42 1.28
N LYS A 129 -0.42 -13.48 2.20
CA LYS A 129 -1.76 -13.09 2.65
C LYS A 129 -2.55 -12.41 1.54
N ILE A 130 -1.92 -11.55 0.76
CA ILE A 130 -2.56 -10.92 -0.39
C ILE A 130 -2.99 -11.97 -1.41
N LYS A 131 -2.10 -12.88 -1.75
CA LYS A 131 -2.40 -13.96 -2.69
C LYS A 131 -3.56 -14.82 -2.21
N PHE A 132 -3.57 -15.18 -0.93
CA PHE A 132 -4.65 -15.94 -0.32
C PHE A 132 -5.98 -15.16 -0.39
N TYR A 133 -5.95 -13.88 -0.07
CA TYR A 133 -7.13 -13.02 -0.14
C TYR A 133 -7.69 -12.97 -1.56
N LEU A 134 -6.84 -12.76 -2.56
CA LEU A 134 -7.29 -12.69 -3.95
C LEU A 134 -7.92 -13.99 -4.43
N LYS A 135 -7.41 -15.13 -4.00
CA LYS A 135 -7.98 -16.44 -4.35
C LYS A 135 -9.35 -16.64 -3.72
N LYS A 136 -9.54 -16.17 -2.50
CA LYS A 136 -10.78 -16.41 -1.75
C LYS A 136 -11.94 -15.54 -2.25
N TRP A 137 -11.63 -14.34 -2.74
CA TRP A 137 -12.65 -13.34 -3.05
C TRP A 137 -12.80 -13.03 -4.54
N GLN A 138 -12.15 -13.81 -5.38
CA GLN A 138 -12.35 -13.69 -6.83
C GLN A 138 -13.33 -14.72 -7.36
#